data_5be32c6147166179b634f173753b4000
#
_entry.id   5be32c6147166179b634f173753b4000
#
_cell.length_a   1.000
_cell.length_b   1.000
_cell.length_c   1.000
_cell.angle_alpha   90.00
_cell.angle_beta   90.00
_cell.angle_gamma   90.00
#
_symmetry.space_group_name_H-M   'P 1'
#
loop_
_entity.id
_entity.type
_entity.pdbx_description
1 polymer ?
#
loop_
_entity_poly.entity_id
_entity_poly.type
_entity_poly.pdbx_seq_one_letter_code
_entity_poly.pdbx_strand_id
1 'polypeptide(L)'
;LFDIELMKAANINIKNKRASFDYEFIDTYTAGIVLTGTEIKSIRLGKASLVDTYCYFIKGELWVKNMHIAEYFYGSYNNHVARRERKLLLSRKELRKLQDAEKNPGFTIVPTRLFINEKGLAKLVIALAKGKKQYDKRQSLKEKDDRREMDRMFKH
;
A
#
# COMPACT_ATOMS: atom_id res chain seq x y z
N LEU A 1 -24.53 -6.79 -14.70
CA LEU A 1 -23.17 -7.39 -14.72
C LEU A 1 -22.08 -6.33 -14.50
N PHE A 2 -22.20 -5.19 -15.15
CA PHE A 2 -21.25 -4.08 -15.02
C PHE A 2 -21.27 -3.48 -13.61
N ASP A 3 -22.44 -3.33 -13.03
CA ASP A 3 -22.62 -2.70 -11.71
C ASP A 3 -22.11 -3.59 -10.56
N ILE A 4 -22.18 -4.90 -10.70
CA ILE A 4 -21.71 -5.85 -9.69
C ILE A 4 -20.18 -5.85 -9.63
N GLU A 5 -19.49 -5.80 -10.77
CA GLU A 5 -18.03 -5.71 -10.81
C GLU A 5 -17.52 -4.37 -10.25
N LEU A 6 -18.21 -3.27 -10.57
CA LEU A 6 -17.91 -1.95 -10.01
C LEU A 6 -18.14 -1.89 -8.50
N MET A 7 -19.22 -2.51 -8.02
CA MET A 7 -19.51 -2.61 -6.58
C MET A 7 -18.46 -3.43 -5.83
N LYS A 8 -18.02 -4.56 -6.41
CA LYS A 8 -16.94 -5.38 -5.84
C LYS A 8 -15.61 -4.62 -5.85
N ALA A 9 -15.30 -3.90 -6.93
CA ALA A 9 -14.09 -3.09 -7.05
C ALA A 9 -14.05 -1.95 -6.03
N ALA A 10 -15.20 -1.31 -5.75
CA ALA A 10 -15.29 -0.22 -4.77
C ALA A 10 -14.95 -0.65 -3.34
N ASN A 11 -15.03 -1.95 -3.04
CA ASN A 11 -14.71 -2.50 -1.71
C ASN A 11 -13.28 -3.03 -1.60
N ILE A 12 -12.48 -2.92 -2.66
CA ILE A 12 -11.09 -3.37 -2.62
C ILE A 12 -10.27 -2.45 -1.70
N ASN A 13 -9.69 -3.06 -0.68
CA ASN A 13 -8.84 -2.37 0.30
C ASN A 13 -7.80 -3.37 0.81
N ILE A 14 -6.65 -3.40 0.15
CA ILE A 14 -5.56 -4.31 0.47
C ILE A 14 -4.62 -3.60 1.44
N LYS A 15 -4.57 -4.08 2.67
CA LYS A 15 -3.79 -3.47 3.76
C LYS A 15 -2.41 -4.11 3.90
N ASN A 16 -1.44 -3.29 4.28
CA ASN A 16 -0.11 -3.75 4.67
C ASN A 16 -0.05 -3.84 6.21
N LYS A 17 -0.50 -4.95 6.76
CA LYS A 17 -0.57 -5.16 8.21
C LYS A 17 0.81 -5.16 8.88
N ARG A 18 1.82 -5.69 8.19
CA ARG A 18 3.18 -5.76 8.72
C ARG A 18 3.82 -4.38 8.86
N ALA A 19 3.51 -3.44 7.96
CA ALA A 19 4.06 -2.09 8.00
C ALA A 19 3.73 -1.35 9.30
N SER A 20 2.50 -1.46 9.79
CA SER A 20 2.10 -0.82 11.04
C SER A 20 2.80 -1.41 12.27
N PHE A 21 3.24 -2.66 12.18
CA PHE A 21 4.01 -3.32 13.23
C PHE A 21 5.48 -2.91 13.21
N ASP A 22 6.08 -2.86 12.02
CA ASP A 22 7.52 -2.59 11.85
C ASP A 22 7.88 -1.11 11.88
N TYR A 23 6.93 -0.22 11.54
CA TYR A 23 7.20 1.20 11.35
C TYR A 23 6.25 2.09 12.13
N GLU A 24 6.79 3.22 12.59
CA GLU A 24 6.00 4.36 13.06
C GLU A 24 5.73 5.27 11.87
N PHE A 25 4.47 5.57 11.59
CA PHE A 25 4.08 6.45 10.50
C PHE A 25 4.10 7.91 10.94
N ILE A 26 4.89 8.72 10.23
CA ILE A 26 5.05 10.14 10.53
C ILE A 26 4.03 10.97 9.75
N ASP A 27 3.92 10.71 8.45
CA ASP A 27 3.02 11.38 7.52
C ASP A 27 2.48 10.39 6.51
N THR A 28 1.25 10.60 6.05
CA THR A 28 0.63 9.75 5.02
C THR A 28 0.20 10.57 3.81
N TYR A 29 0.27 9.95 2.64
CA TYR A 29 -0.10 10.55 1.36
C TYR A 29 -0.88 9.55 0.52
N THR A 30 -1.81 10.04 -0.29
CA THR A 30 -2.52 9.20 -1.25
C THR A 30 -1.96 9.44 -2.64
N ALA A 31 -1.34 8.43 -3.21
CA ALA A 31 -0.72 8.50 -4.53
C ALA A 31 -1.56 7.80 -5.59
N GLY A 32 -1.54 8.34 -6.81
CA GLY A 32 -1.98 7.60 -7.98
C GLY A 32 -0.90 6.60 -8.39
N ILE A 33 -1.28 5.59 -9.17
CA ILE A 33 -0.35 4.56 -9.66
C ILE A 33 -0.50 4.46 -11.17
N VAL A 34 0.62 4.42 -11.88
CA VAL A 34 0.63 4.13 -13.32
C VAL A 34 0.54 2.62 -13.51
N LEU A 35 -0.61 2.15 -14.00
CA LEU A 35 -0.92 0.73 -14.15
C LEU A 35 -1.26 0.38 -15.60
N THR A 36 -1.00 -0.87 -15.97
CA THR A 36 -1.50 -1.44 -17.22
C THR A 36 -2.94 -1.96 -17.05
N GLY A 37 -3.62 -2.27 -18.16
CA GLY A 37 -4.99 -2.79 -18.13
C GLY A 37 -5.12 -4.11 -17.36
N THR A 38 -4.16 -5.01 -17.51
CA THR A 38 -4.17 -6.31 -16.80
C THR A 38 -3.88 -6.14 -15.31
N GLU A 39 -3.09 -5.16 -14.93
CA GLU A 39 -2.81 -4.86 -13.52
C GLU A 39 -4.06 -4.38 -12.79
N ILE A 40 -4.79 -3.42 -13.36
CA ILE A 40 -6.01 -2.92 -12.72
C ILE A 40 -7.09 -4.00 -12.64
N LYS A 41 -7.20 -4.87 -13.63
CA LYS A 41 -8.14 -5.99 -13.60
C LYS A 41 -7.83 -6.97 -12.47
N SER A 42 -6.54 -7.28 -12.24
CA SER A 42 -6.12 -8.13 -11.12
C SER A 42 -6.38 -7.47 -9.76
N ILE A 43 -6.15 -6.18 -9.64
CA ILE A 43 -6.44 -5.43 -8.41
C ILE A 43 -7.94 -5.46 -8.10
N ARG A 44 -8.80 -5.30 -9.09
CA ARG A 44 -10.26 -5.39 -8.93
C ARG A 44 -10.72 -6.75 -8.41
N LEU A 45 -9.95 -7.80 -8.67
CA LEU A 45 -10.18 -9.14 -8.15
C LEU A 45 -9.54 -9.37 -6.77
N GLY A 46 -8.90 -8.35 -6.20
CA GLY A 46 -8.22 -8.47 -4.92
C GLY A 46 -6.89 -9.23 -4.98
N LYS A 47 -6.34 -9.43 -6.17
CA LYS A 47 -5.13 -10.25 -6.39
C LYS A 47 -3.86 -9.40 -6.41
N ALA A 48 -3.60 -8.71 -5.30
CA ALA A 48 -2.39 -7.92 -5.10
C ALA A 48 -1.93 -8.03 -3.65
N SER A 49 -0.65 -7.80 -3.41
CA SER A 49 -0.05 -7.88 -2.09
C SER A 49 0.97 -6.76 -1.89
N LEU A 50 0.99 -6.20 -0.69
CA LEU A 50 1.94 -5.19 -0.26
C LEU A 50 3.05 -5.75 0.64
N VAL A 51 3.21 -7.05 0.71
CA VAL A 51 4.24 -7.70 1.53
C VAL A 51 5.62 -7.32 1.01
N ASP A 52 6.50 -6.87 1.90
CA ASP A 52 7.88 -6.47 1.60
C ASP A 52 7.99 -5.39 0.51
N THR A 53 6.98 -4.54 0.43
CA THR A 53 6.90 -3.46 -0.56
C THR A 53 7.45 -2.16 0.03
N TYR A 54 8.21 -1.42 -0.76
CA TYR A 54 8.71 -0.11 -0.37
C TYR A 54 8.75 0.83 -1.56
N CYS A 55 8.88 2.12 -1.26
CA CYS A 55 8.94 3.18 -2.25
C CYS A 55 10.32 3.86 -2.23
N TYR A 56 10.78 4.31 -3.38
CA TYR A 56 12.07 4.99 -3.51
C TYR A 56 12.03 6.03 -4.63
N PHE A 57 12.95 6.97 -4.59
CA PHE A 57 13.06 8.04 -5.58
C PHE A 57 14.08 7.71 -6.66
N ILE A 58 13.69 7.94 -7.92
CA ILE A 58 14.60 7.95 -9.07
C ILE A 58 14.38 9.26 -9.80
N LYS A 59 15.42 10.08 -9.91
CA LYS A 59 15.38 11.37 -10.65
C LYS A 59 14.19 12.25 -10.27
N GLY A 60 13.90 12.35 -8.98
CA GLY A 60 12.81 13.17 -8.46
C GLY A 60 11.42 12.56 -8.61
N GLU A 61 11.29 11.36 -9.15
CA GLU A 61 10.03 10.62 -9.26
C GLU A 61 9.98 9.49 -8.23
N LEU A 62 8.81 9.24 -7.69
CA LEU A 62 8.59 8.19 -6.69
C LEU A 62 8.10 6.90 -7.36
N TRP A 63 8.75 5.79 -7.03
CA TRP A 63 8.45 4.46 -7.54
C TRP A 63 8.15 3.48 -6.41
N VAL A 64 7.27 2.52 -6.66
CA VAL A 64 6.99 1.43 -5.73
C VAL A 64 7.66 0.15 -6.23
N LYS A 65 8.38 -0.53 -5.32
CA LYS A 65 9.13 -1.76 -5.63
C LYS A 65 8.59 -2.92 -4.80
N ASN A 66 8.60 -4.10 -5.41
CA ASN A 66 8.14 -5.37 -4.83
C ASN A 66 6.64 -5.47 -4.60
N MET A 67 5.83 -4.53 -5.08
CA MET A 67 4.38 -4.69 -5.03
C MET A 67 3.96 -5.79 -6.00
N HIS A 68 3.40 -6.86 -5.47
CA HIS A 68 2.94 -8.00 -6.24
C HIS A 68 1.51 -7.74 -6.73
N ILE A 69 1.31 -7.77 -8.05
CA ILE A 69 0.00 -7.80 -8.68
C ILE A 69 -0.01 -9.06 -9.53
N ALA A 70 -0.86 -10.04 -9.19
CA ALA A 70 -0.92 -11.31 -9.89
C ALA A 70 -1.22 -11.10 -11.38
N GLU A 71 -0.67 -11.96 -12.23
CA GLU A 71 -1.02 -11.97 -13.63
C GLU A 71 -2.53 -12.16 -13.78
N TYR A 72 -3.14 -11.43 -14.72
CA TYR A 72 -4.56 -11.55 -14.98
C TYR A 72 -4.84 -12.86 -15.70
N PHE A 73 -5.67 -13.73 -15.11
CA PHE A 73 -5.92 -15.08 -15.60
C PHE A 73 -6.39 -15.10 -17.06
N TYR A 74 -7.22 -14.13 -17.44
CA TYR A 74 -7.73 -14.01 -18.81
C TYR A 74 -6.84 -13.15 -19.72
N GLY A 75 -5.68 -12.72 -19.23
CA GLY A 75 -4.70 -12.00 -20.03
C GLY A 75 -3.97 -12.94 -20.98
N SER A 76 -3.64 -12.42 -22.16
CA SER A 76 -2.83 -13.12 -23.14
C SER A 76 -1.33 -12.91 -22.88
N TYR A 77 -0.50 -13.15 -23.91
CA TYR A 77 0.94 -12.86 -23.85
C TYR A 77 1.29 -11.39 -23.56
N ASN A 78 0.31 -10.49 -23.64
CA ASN A 78 0.47 -9.07 -23.26
C ASN A 78 0.28 -8.80 -21.76
N ASN A 79 0.25 -9.85 -20.94
CA ASN A 79 0.12 -9.72 -19.50
C ASN A 79 1.33 -9.01 -18.88
N HIS A 80 1.11 -8.40 -17.72
CA HIS A 80 2.16 -7.69 -17.01
C HIS A 80 3.09 -8.63 -16.22
N VAL A 81 4.27 -8.13 -15.86
CA VAL A 81 5.16 -8.79 -14.90
C VAL A 81 4.64 -8.50 -13.49
N ALA A 82 4.45 -9.54 -12.67
CA ALA A 82 3.78 -9.45 -11.37
C ALA A 82 4.43 -8.43 -10.42
N ARG A 83 5.76 -8.34 -10.40
CA ARG A 83 6.50 -7.43 -9.51
C ARG A 83 7.15 -6.26 -10.26
N ARG A 84 6.55 -5.81 -11.34
CA ARG A 84 7.01 -4.65 -12.09
C ARG A 84 7.10 -3.42 -11.19
N GLU A 85 8.17 -2.66 -11.30
CA GLU A 85 8.26 -1.36 -10.64
C GLU A 85 7.24 -0.40 -11.27
N ARG A 86 6.50 0.33 -10.43
CA ARG A 86 5.41 1.20 -10.88
C ARG A 86 5.62 2.60 -10.37
N LYS A 87 5.38 3.56 -11.25
CA LYS A 87 5.50 4.98 -10.90
C LYS A 87 4.29 5.42 -10.08
N LEU A 88 4.55 6.18 -9.04
CA LEU A 88 3.51 6.80 -8.21
C LEU A 88 3.34 8.27 -8.62
N LEU A 89 2.10 8.72 -8.58
CA LEU A 89 1.71 10.07 -8.98
C LEU A 89 1.31 10.89 -7.75
N LEU A 90 2.07 11.93 -7.48
CA LEU A 90 1.86 12.89 -6.40
C LEU A 90 2.09 14.29 -6.95
N SER A 91 1.59 15.31 -6.23
CA SER A 91 1.89 16.69 -6.56
C SER A 91 3.39 16.98 -6.36
N ARG A 92 3.91 17.97 -7.06
CA ARG A 92 5.32 18.39 -6.91
C ARG A 92 5.65 18.80 -5.48
N LYS A 93 4.71 19.44 -4.82
CA LYS A 93 4.86 19.86 -3.41
C LYS A 93 5.00 18.66 -2.48
N GLU A 94 4.16 17.65 -2.66
CA GLU A 94 4.21 16.41 -1.89
C GLU A 94 5.50 15.64 -2.17
N LEU A 95 5.92 15.53 -3.43
CA LEU A 95 7.16 14.86 -3.81
C LEU A 95 8.38 15.52 -3.17
N ARG A 96 8.46 16.86 -3.19
CA ARG A 96 9.57 17.60 -2.56
C ARG A 96 9.62 17.37 -1.06
N LYS A 97 8.46 17.42 -0.40
CA LYS A 97 8.36 17.21 1.04
C LYS A 97 8.81 15.81 1.45
N LEU A 98 8.37 14.80 0.70
CA LEU A 98 8.79 13.41 0.95
C LEU A 98 10.27 13.20 0.66
N GLN A 99 10.79 13.75 -0.42
CA GLN A 99 12.18 13.60 -0.79
C GLN A 99 13.12 14.23 0.25
N ASP A 100 12.78 15.42 0.74
CA ASP A 100 13.56 16.10 1.78
C ASP A 100 13.52 15.33 3.10
N ALA A 101 12.37 14.79 3.47
CA ALA A 101 12.21 14.02 4.70
C ALA A 101 12.94 12.67 4.64
N GLU A 102 12.94 12.01 3.49
CA GLU A 102 13.60 10.71 3.29
C GLU A 102 15.13 10.79 3.41
N LYS A 103 15.73 11.95 3.17
CA LYS A 103 17.18 12.15 3.33
C LYS A 103 17.67 11.97 4.78
N ASN A 104 16.77 12.07 5.73
CA ASN A 104 17.13 11.87 7.14
C ASN A 104 17.35 10.38 7.42
N PRO A 105 18.43 10.02 8.17
CA PRO A 105 18.68 8.62 8.50
C PRO A 105 17.55 7.96 9.26
N GLY A 106 17.23 6.71 8.88
CA GLY A 106 16.20 5.91 9.53
C GLY A 106 14.78 6.11 8.98
N PHE A 107 14.59 7.06 8.07
CA PHE A 107 13.29 7.26 7.41
C PHE A 107 13.21 6.46 6.10
N THR A 108 12.03 5.94 5.82
CA THR A 108 11.73 5.23 4.58
C THR A 108 10.29 5.54 4.18
N ILE A 109 9.91 5.19 2.96
CA ILE A 109 8.55 5.35 2.47
C ILE A 109 7.97 3.96 2.21
N VAL A 110 6.87 3.63 2.87
CA VAL A 110 6.23 2.32 2.75
C VAL A 110 4.76 2.48 2.40
N PRO A 111 4.19 1.58 1.57
CA PRO A 111 2.76 1.59 1.31
C PRO A 111 2.02 1.01 2.52
N THR A 112 0.88 1.63 2.84
CA THR A 112 0.02 1.19 3.94
C THR A 112 -1.20 0.44 3.46
N ARG A 113 -1.77 0.88 2.33
CA ARG A 113 -2.92 0.20 1.72
C ARG A 113 -3.07 0.56 0.25
N LEU A 114 -3.63 -0.36 -0.50
CA LEU A 114 -4.01 -0.21 -1.90
C LEU A 114 -5.54 -0.30 -1.98
N PHE A 115 -6.18 0.68 -2.57
CA PHE A 115 -7.63 0.69 -2.70
C PHE A 115 -8.07 1.24 -4.06
N ILE A 116 -9.33 0.98 -4.40
CA ILE A 116 -9.95 1.55 -5.59
C ILE A 116 -10.95 2.62 -5.13
N ASN A 117 -10.84 3.82 -5.67
CA ASN A 117 -11.70 4.94 -5.30
C ASN A 117 -13.07 4.88 -6.01
N GLU A 118 -13.93 5.84 -5.72
CA GLU A 118 -15.27 5.94 -6.29
C GLU A 118 -15.28 6.06 -7.81
N LYS A 119 -14.22 6.61 -8.39
CA LYS A 119 -14.06 6.74 -9.85
C LYS A 119 -13.48 5.50 -10.51
N GLY A 120 -13.23 4.42 -9.76
CA GLY A 120 -12.64 3.20 -10.27
C GLY A 120 -11.13 3.23 -10.45
N LEU A 121 -10.45 4.25 -9.91
CA LEU A 121 -8.99 4.38 -10.00
C LEU A 121 -8.32 3.74 -8.79
N ALA A 122 -7.23 3.01 -9.04
CA ALA A 122 -6.41 2.46 -7.98
C ALA A 122 -5.57 3.57 -7.34
N LYS A 123 -5.57 3.61 -6.03
CA LYS A 123 -4.80 4.55 -5.21
C LYS A 123 -3.97 3.79 -4.19
N LEU A 124 -2.75 4.26 -3.97
CA LEU A 124 -1.85 3.70 -2.98
C LEU A 124 -1.63 4.72 -1.87
N VAL A 125 -2.01 4.38 -0.65
CA VAL A 125 -1.67 5.21 0.51
C VAL A 125 -0.27 4.82 0.95
N ILE A 126 0.61 5.81 0.98
CA ILE A 126 2.01 5.65 1.38
C ILE A 126 2.27 6.45 2.65
N ALA A 127 3.24 6.03 3.43
CA ALA A 127 3.62 6.70 4.66
C ALA A 127 5.12 6.96 4.69
N LEU A 128 5.49 8.17 5.09
CA LEU A 128 6.83 8.43 5.57
C LEU A 128 6.95 7.75 6.93
N ALA A 129 7.87 6.83 7.07
CA ALA A 129 7.92 5.92 8.19
C ALA A 129 9.31 5.83 8.80
N LYS A 130 9.35 5.55 10.08
CA LYS A 130 10.58 5.30 10.83
C LYS A 130 10.50 3.91 11.45
N GLY A 131 11.56 3.11 11.33
CA GLY A 131 11.61 1.78 11.93
C GLY A 131 11.42 1.82 13.44
N LYS A 132 10.52 1.00 13.97
CA LYS A 132 10.29 0.88 15.41
C LYS A 132 11.46 0.17 16.09
N LYS A 133 11.81 0.64 17.29
CA LYS A 133 12.74 -0.08 18.16
C LYS A 133 12.09 -1.37 18.66
N GLN A 134 12.90 -2.32 19.06
CA GLN A 134 12.43 -3.64 19.50
C GLN A 134 11.39 -3.56 20.63
N TYR A 135 11.59 -2.65 21.57
CA TYR A 135 10.66 -2.49 22.69
C TYR A 135 9.31 -1.90 22.23
N ASP A 136 9.29 -1.00 21.24
CA ASP A 136 8.04 -0.45 20.65
C ASP A 136 7.23 -1.53 19.95
N LYS A 137 7.90 -2.48 19.30
CA LYS A 137 7.24 -3.63 18.68
C LYS A 137 6.58 -4.52 19.71
N ARG A 138 7.24 -4.76 20.85
CA ARG A 138 6.66 -5.53 21.98
C ARG A 138 5.42 -4.84 22.52
N GLN A 139 5.47 -3.54 22.70
CA GLN A 139 4.33 -2.74 23.19
C GLN A 139 3.15 -2.81 22.22
N SER A 140 3.40 -2.72 20.92
CA SER A 140 2.36 -2.84 19.89
C SER A 140 1.68 -4.20 19.91
N LEU A 141 2.41 -5.29 20.13
CA LEU A 141 1.86 -6.64 20.28
C LEU A 141 1.00 -6.76 21.52
N LYS A 142 1.46 -6.21 22.64
CA LYS A 142 0.71 -6.23 23.90
C LYS A 142 -0.63 -5.49 23.77
N GLU A 143 -0.63 -4.30 23.18
CA GLU A 143 -1.85 -3.53 22.93
C GLU A 143 -2.84 -4.30 22.06
N LYS A 144 -2.34 -4.98 21.03
CA LYS A 144 -3.16 -5.79 20.14
C LYS A 144 -3.81 -6.98 20.86
N ASP A 145 -3.06 -7.65 21.73
CA ASP A 145 -3.55 -8.76 22.53
C ASP A 145 -4.59 -8.30 23.57
N ASP A 146 -4.34 -7.18 24.23
CA ASP A 146 -5.29 -6.58 25.18
C ASP A 146 -6.61 -6.21 24.48
N ARG A 147 -6.57 -5.67 23.28
CA ARG A 147 -7.78 -5.40 22.48
C ARG A 147 -8.55 -6.67 22.16
N ARG A 148 -7.85 -7.73 21.77
CA ARG A 148 -8.49 -9.02 21.46
C ARG A 148 -9.20 -9.61 22.69
N GLU A 149 -8.59 -9.52 23.87
CA GLU A 149 -9.19 -9.96 25.11
C GLU A 149 -10.43 -9.13 25.45
N MET A 150 -10.36 -7.81 25.35
CA MET A 150 -11.50 -6.93 25.57
C MET A 150 -12.64 -7.24 24.61
N ASP A 151 -12.36 -7.45 23.33
CA ASP A 151 -13.36 -7.82 22.32
C ASP A 151 -14.05 -9.15 22.66
N ARG A 152 -13.31 -10.14 23.18
CA ARG A 152 -13.87 -11.41 23.62
C ARG A 152 -14.80 -11.23 24.83
N MET A 153 -14.42 -10.37 25.76
CA MET A 153 -15.23 -10.08 26.97
C MET A 153 -16.53 -9.37 26.62
N PHE A 154 -16.55 -8.51 25.61
CA PHE A 154 -17.75 -7.77 25.22
C PHE A 154 -18.67 -8.53 24.25
N LYS A 155 -18.22 -9.64 23.65
CA LYS A 155 -19.04 -10.47 22.75
C LYS A 155 -19.90 -11.53 23.49
N HIS A 156 -19.79 -11.58 24.77
CA HIS A 156 -20.61 -12.44 25.65
C HIS A 156 -21.48 -11.56 26.54
#